data_ea82ae6886f1beb2e03de1b473ed8044
#
_entry.id   ea82ae6886f1beb2e03de1b473ed8044
#
_cell.length_a   1.000
_cell.length_b   1.000
_cell.length_c   1.000
_cell.angle_alpha   90.00
_cell.angle_beta   90.00
_cell.angle_gamma   90.00
#
_symmetry.space_group_name_H-M   'P 1'
#
loop_
_entity.id
_entity.type
_entity.pdbx_description
1 polymer ?
#
loop_
_entity_poly.entity_id
_entity_poly.type
_entity_poly.pdbx_seq_one_letter_code
_entity_poly.pdbx_strand_id
1 'polypeptide(L)'
;MRLVKFRSVTKVLFQVSRYLMFTLGLVVTSIVNATDQSENTPIDEYVAQLDASYKWTVVDRRSEDGVTTVTIDLTSQTWLDFEQVNQPEWRHWLILSIPKNVRSDIGMLFIGGGSNRNSWPKGSNEQTLTIARMTQTVVAELKMVPNQPLIFNKDGVPRTEDDLIAYTWDQFLTGAEPVWLARNAMVKSAVRAMDTVTNYTSMKENSDFRIDKFVIAGASKRGWTSWITAAVDKRVVGLIPIVIDVLNVDKSMRHHFSAYGFWAPAISDYVRHGIMERLSDPKLAELYEIVDPYHYIDRLDMPKLILNAAGDQFFLPDSSQFYYNDLIGSKLIRYVPNTDHSMRDSDVLTSLVAFYDAIVSNIDLPSVSWTYPSENVLVLQTDISPTAATLWVANNPRARDFRLETVGPVYTPTPIKLSDGDNQTLQIPTPEIGWNAYFVEFTYDIGAATPLKVSTEVKVIPDILPFSNKAPMETNSVTLVCKSIADPKNSRLEIQKLIQNKNIATNGLKSYIDSEDIYFNWSSLLEFQSGFTDIRKILASKNCNEPKIQLESGPEITLPPLP
;
A
#
# COMPACT_ATOMS: atom_id res chain seq x y z
N MET A 1 -41.35 -75.21 -40.64
CA MET A 1 -42.66 -74.95 -40.00
C MET A 1 -42.42 -74.29 -38.65
N ARG A 2 -43.11 -73.19 -38.36
CA ARG A 2 -43.14 -72.27 -37.22
C ARG A 2 -42.11 -71.13 -37.14
N LEU A 3 -42.57 -70.00 -37.67
CA LEU A 3 -42.16 -68.65 -37.31
C LEU A 3 -42.47 -68.38 -35.85
N VAL A 4 -41.46 -67.94 -35.06
CA VAL A 4 -41.66 -67.39 -33.73
C VAL A 4 -41.32 -65.90 -33.78
N LYS A 5 -42.28 -65.09 -33.30
CA LYS A 5 -42.33 -63.62 -33.40
C LYS A 5 -41.18 -62.92 -32.66
N PHE A 6 -40.37 -62.19 -33.37
CA PHE A 6 -39.57 -61.10 -32.85
C PHE A 6 -40.42 -59.82 -32.72
N ARG A 7 -41.04 -59.62 -31.58
CA ARG A 7 -41.82 -58.38 -31.29
C ARG A 7 -41.67 -57.84 -29.89
N SER A 8 -40.56 -58.11 -29.21
CA SER A 8 -40.40 -57.68 -27.81
C SER A 8 -39.09 -56.93 -27.50
N VAL A 9 -38.08 -56.93 -28.38
CA VAL A 9 -36.78 -56.35 -28.05
C VAL A 9 -36.69 -54.85 -28.41
N THR A 10 -37.48 -54.41 -29.44
CA THR A 10 -37.42 -53.03 -29.92
C THR A 10 -38.09 -52.00 -29.00
N LYS A 11 -39.04 -52.40 -28.17
CA LYS A 11 -39.71 -51.48 -27.22
C LYS A 11 -38.90 -51.19 -25.94
N VAL A 12 -38.07 -52.14 -25.50
CA VAL A 12 -37.23 -51.98 -24.33
C VAL A 12 -36.02 -51.09 -24.63
N LEU A 13 -35.43 -51.22 -25.83
CA LEU A 13 -34.33 -50.36 -26.27
C LEU A 13 -34.75 -48.90 -26.47
N PHE A 14 -36.00 -48.63 -26.88
CA PHE A 14 -36.49 -47.26 -27.01
C PHE A 14 -36.80 -46.58 -25.68
N GLN A 15 -37.15 -47.33 -24.66
CA GLN A 15 -37.38 -46.76 -23.29
C GLN A 15 -36.05 -46.50 -22.58
N VAL A 16 -35.05 -47.35 -22.70
CA VAL A 16 -33.73 -47.13 -22.11
C VAL A 16 -32.99 -45.94 -22.77
N SER A 17 -33.14 -45.78 -24.11
CA SER A 17 -32.60 -44.63 -24.84
C SER A 17 -33.26 -43.30 -24.43
N ARG A 18 -34.54 -43.26 -24.08
CA ARG A 18 -35.24 -42.07 -23.59
C ARG A 18 -34.82 -41.69 -22.18
N TYR A 19 -34.56 -42.64 -21.29
CA TYR A 19 -34.05 -42.36 -19.95
C TYR A 19 -32.57 -41.96 -19.95
N LEU A 20 -31.76 -42.50 -20.83
CA LEU A 20 -30.36 -42.04 -20.96
C LEU A 20 -30.23 -40.63 -21.56
N MET A 21 -31.08 -40.25 -22.53
CA MET A 21 -31.09 -38.87 -23.03
C MET A 21 -31.64 -37.85 -22.02
N PHE A 22 -32.58 -38.25 -21.14
CA PHE A 22 -33.08 -37.36 -20.10
C PHE A 22 -32.11 -37.18 -18.94
N THR A 23 -31.36 -38.21 -18.58
CA THR A 23 -30.29 -38.10 -17.56
C THR A 23 -29.05 -37.41 -18.08
N LEU A 24 -28.67 -37.57 -19.35
CA LEU A 24 -27.57 -36.79 -19.96
C LEU A 24 -27.96 -35.31 -20.16
N GLY A 25 -29.21 -35.02 -20.49
CA GLY A 25 -29.71 -33.64 -20.62
C GLY A 25 -29.76 -32.91 -19.26
N LEU A 26 -30.05 -33.59 -18.17
CA LEU A 26 -30.05 -33.02 -16.81
C LEU A 26 -28.62 -32.84 -16.24
N VAL A 27 -27.66 -33.70 -16.63
CA VAL A 27 -26.25 -33.55 -16.21
C VAL A 27 -25.54 -32.46 -17.04
N VAL A 28 -25.88 -32.31 -18.32
CA VAL A 28 -25.31 -31.22 -19.16
C VAL A 28 -25.89 -29.85 -18.81
N THR A 29 -27.15 -29.75 -18.37
CA THR A 29 -27.72 -28.49 -17.85
C THR A 29 -27.24 -28.12 -16.46
N SER A 30 -26.75 -29.07 -15.66
CA SER A 30 -26.11 -28.76 -14.36
C SER A 30 -24.64 -28.35 -14.48
N ILE A 31 -23.97 -28.66 -15.59
CA ILE A 31 -22.57 -28.28 -15.82
C ILE A 31 -22.46 -26.90 -16.52
N VAL A 32 -23.53 -26.43 -17.18
CA VAL A 32 -23.52 -25.13 -17.86
C VAL A 32 -23.94 -23.97 -16.93
N ASN A 33 -24.41 -24.25 -15.71
CA ASN A 33 -24.76 -23.23 -14.73
C ASN A 33 -23.71 -23.05 -13.61
N ALA A 34 -22.51 -23.57 -13.76
CA ALA A 34 -21.33 -23.10 -13.05
C ALA A 34 -20.69 -21.94 -13.82
N THR A 35 -21.48 -20.95 -14.20
CA THR A 35 -20.96 -19.64 -14.60
C THR A 35 -20.61 -18.87 -13.33
N ASP A 36 -19.33 -18.74 -13.09
CA ASP A 36 -18.62 -17.57 -12.62
C ASP A 36 -19.54 -16.40 -12.15
N GLN A 37 -20.31 -16.65 -11.09
CA GLN A 37 -20.79 -15.58 -10.26
C GLN A 37 -19.68 -15.35 -9.24
N SER A 38 -18.67 -14.54 -9.63
CA SER A 38 -17.93 -13.79 -8.63
C SER A 38 -19.00 -13.05 -7.81
N GLU A 39 -19.24 -13.50 -6.59
CA GLU A 39 -20.20 -12.83 -5.71
C GLU A 39 -19.80 -11.36 -5.63
N ASN A 40 -20.74 -10.46 -5.94
CA ASN A 40 -20.51 -9.04 -5.79
C ASN A 40 -20.12 -8.76 -4.34
N THR A 41 -18.96 -8.21 -4.15
CA THR A 41 -18.50 -7.83 -2.81
C THR A 41 -19.09 -6.48 -2.40
N PRO A 42 -19.08 -6.13 -1.11
CA PRO A 42 -19.58 -4.82 -0.66
C PRO A 42 -18.96 -3.62 -1.39
N ILE A 43 -17.72 -3.73 -1.84
CA ILE A 43 -17.06 -2.67 -2.62
C ILE A 43 -17.62 -2.60 -4.06
N ASP A 44 -17.88 -3.74 -4.69
CA ASP A 44 -18.49 -3.78 -6.03
C ASP A 44 -19.86 -3.10 -6.01
N GLU A 45 -20.68 -3.45 -5.03
CA GLU A 45 -22.02 -2.87 -4.84
C GLU A 45 -21.95 -1.36 -4.60
N TYR A 46 -21.02 -0.92 -3.73
CA TYR A 46 -20.84 0.49 -3.41
C TYR A 46 -20.42 1.30 -4.62
N VAL A 47 -19.46 0.81 -5.40
CA VAL A 47 -18.96 1.50 -6.60
C VAL A 47 -20.00 1.55 -7.71
N ALA A 48 -20.75 0.45 -7.91
CA ALA A 48 -21.79 0.36 -8.93
C ALA A 48 -23.03 1.23 -8.63
N GLN A 49 -23.25 1.58 -7.35
CA GLN A 49 -24.37 2.42 -6.97
C GLN A 49 -24.34 3.77 -7.67
N LEU A 50 -25.41 4.09 -8.39
CA LEU A 50 -25.59 5.40 -9.03
C LEU A 50 -25.66 6.50 -7.96
N ASP A 51 -25.05 7.63 -8.25
CA ASP A 51 -25.02 8.78 -7.36
C ASP A 51 -25.41 10.04 -8.13
N ALA A 52 -26.54 10.66 -7.75
CA ALA A 52 -27.08 11.83 -8.42
C ALA A 52 -26.20 13.09 -8.21
N SER A 53 -25.29 13.08 -7.23
CA SER A 53 -24.36 14.18 -6.99
C SER A 53 -23.18 14.20 -7.94
N TYR A 54 -22.90 13.07 -8.65
CA TYR A 54 -21.81 13.01 -9.61
C TYR A 54 -21.97 14.07 -10.70
N LYS A 55 -21.03 14.98 -10.75
CA LYS A 55 -20.97 16.08 -11.72
C LYS A 55 -19.54 16.56 -11.86
N TRP A 56 -19.24 17.17 -13.00
CA TRP A 56 -17.96 17.81 -13.22
C TRP A 56 -18.07 19.05 -14.12
N THR A 57 -17.10 19.97 -13.96
CA THR A 57 -17.04 21.21 -14.75
C THR A 57 -15.58 21.59 -14.97
N VAL A 58 -15.23 21.94 -16.21
CA VAL A 58 -13.91 22.51 -16.52
C VAL A 58 -13.86 23.92 -15.96
N VAL A 59 -12.89 24.18 -15.09
CA VAL A 59 -12.71 25.50 -14.44
C VAL A 59 -11.52 26.27 -15.00
N ASP A 60 -10.55 25.58 -15.61
CA ASP A 60 -9.40 26.21 -16.24
C ASP A 60 -8.83 25.34 -17.37
N ARG A 61 -8.27 26.00 -18.39
CA ARG A 61 -7.54 25.36 -19.50
C ARG A 61 -6.39 26.24 -19.93
N ARG A 62 -5.16 25.72 -19.87
CA ARG A 62 -3.93 26.43 -20.24
C ARG A 62 -3.05 25.55 -21.11
N SER A 63 -2.35 26.16 -22.06
CA SER A 63 -1.38 25.46 -22.89
C SER A 63 -0.03 26.13 -22.71
N GLU A 64 0.96 25.37 -22.27
CA GLU A 64 2.31 25.82 -22.03
C GLU A 64 3.30 24.68 -22.37
N ASP A 65 4.40 25.00 -23.02
CA ASP A 65 5.48 24.04 -23.35
C ASP A 65 5.00 22.73 -23.99
N GLY A 66 4.01 22.82 -24.90
CA GLY A 66 3.49 21.68 -25.64
C GLY A 66 2.58 20.74 -24.83
N VAL A 67 2.18 21.12 -23.62
CA VAL A 67 1.19 20.41 -22.81
C VAL A 67 0.00 21.34 -22.54
N THR A 68 -1.21 20.82 -22.72
CA THR A 68 -2.44 21.49 -22.27
C THR A 68 -2.83 20.93 -20.92
N THR A 69 -2.87 21.79 -19.92
CA THR A 69 -3.38 21.46 -18.58
C THR A 69 -4.85 21.85 -18.51
N VAL A 70 -5.70 20.90 -18.12
CA VAL A 70 -7.13 21.12 -17.89
C VAL A 70 -7.44 20.83 -16.43
N THR A 71 -8.01 21.81 -15.73
CA THR A 71 -8.45 21.64 -14.34
C THR A 71 -9.96 21.47 -14.30
N ILE A 72 -10.41 20.38 -13.69
CA ILE A 72 -11.81 19.98 -13.57
C ILE A 72 -12.20 19.99 -12.10
N ASP A 73 -13.30 20.64 -11.78
CA ASP A 73 -14.02 20.54 -10.51
C ASP A 73 -14.93 19.31 -10.59
N LEU A 74 -14.59 18.27 -9.83
CA LEU A 74 -15.27 17.00 -9.82
C LEU A 74 -15.96 16.75 -8.48
N THR A 75 -17.27 16.59 -8.44
CA THR A 75 -17.98 15.95 -7.34
C THR A 75 -18.13 14.47 -7.68
N SER A 76 -17.50 13.58 -6.92
CA SER A 76 -17.50 12.14 -7.24
C SER A 76 -18.72 11.42 -6.68
N GLN A 77 -19.22 11.83 -5.52
CA GLN A 77 -20.28 11.14 -4.79
C GLN A 77 -20.76 11.94 -3.58
N THR A 78 -21.88 11.50 -3.02
CA THR A 78 -22.29 11.79 -1.64
C THR A 78 -22.00 10.56 -0.77
N TRP A 79 -21.16 10.71 0.25
CA TRP A 79 -20.79 9.66 1.18
C TRP A 79 -21.30 9.96 2.59
N LEU A 80 -22.14 9.07 3.12
CA LEU A 80 -22.87 9.27 4.37
C LEU A 80 -23.86 10.46 4.27
N ASP A 81 -24.38 10.91 5.39
CA ASP A 81 -25.29 12.06 5.47
C ASP A 81 -24.79 13.14 6.44
N PHE A 82 -25.47 14.29 6.50
CA PHE A 82 -25.10 15.42 7.35
C PHE A 82 -25.21 15.19 8.85
N GLU A 83 -25.92 14.13 9.29
CA GLU A 83 -25.94 13.74 10.69
C GLU A 83 -24.66 12.97 11.05
N GLN A 84 -24.11 12.22 10.11
CA GLN A 84 -22.96 11.33 10.26
C GLN A 84 -21.63 12.03 9.96
N VAL A 85 -21.60 12.94 8.96
CA VAL A 85 -20.37 13.64 8.54
C VAL A 85 -20.67 15.08 8.15
N ASN A 86 -19.75 15.98 8.48
CA ASN A 86 -19.93 17.42 8.21
C ASN A 86 -19.88 17.82 6.72
N GLN A 87 -19.25 17.00 5.86
CA GLN A 87 -19.12 17.22 4.41
C GLN A 87 -19.34 15.92 3.65
N PRO A 88 -20.60 15.53 3.39
CA PRO A 88 -20.92 14.28 2.68
C PRO A 88 -20.61 14.34 1.19
N GLU A 89 -20.68 15.48 0.50
CA GLU A 89 -20.26 15.59 -0.89
C GLU A 89 -18.75 15.56 -1.01
N TRP A 90 -18.22 14.57 -1.73
CA TRP A 90 -16.78 14.45 -2.02
C TRP A 90 -16.44 15.19 -3.29
N ARG A 91 -15.75 16.30 -3.14
CA ARG A 91 -15.26 17.16 -4.21
C ARG A 91 -13.76 17.00 -4.40
N HIS A 92 -13.32 17.00 -5.64
CA HIS A 92 -11.93 16.78 -6.02
C HIS A 92 -11.50 17.79 -7.08
N TRP A 93 -10.20 18.08 -7.12
CA TRP A 93 -9.57 18.65 -8.29
C TRP A 93 -9.01 17.51 -9.15
N LEU A 94 -9.54 17.38 -10.38
CA LEU A 94 -9.00 16.47 -11.39
C LEU A 94 -8.25 17.31 -12.42
N ILE A 95 -6.93 17.06 -12.54
CA ILE A 95 -6.04 17.85 -13.40
C ILE A 95 -5.53 16.95 -14.51
N LEU A 96 -5.81 17.29 -15.75
CA LEU A 96 -5.34 16.57 -16.92
C LEU A 96 -4.12 17.26 -17.52
N SER A 97 -3.03 16.54 -17.71
CA SER A 97 -1.85 16.94 -18.49
C SER A 97 -1.95 16.27 -19.86
N ILE A 98 -2.28 17.03 -20.89
CA ILE A 98 -2.55 16.55 -22.25
C ILE A 98 -1.43 17.05 -23.17
N PRO A 99 -0.50 16.19 -23.62
CA PRO A 99 0.53 16.57 -24.58
C PRO A 99 -0.08 16.88 -25.95
N LYS A 100 0.62 17.69 -26.74
CA LYS A 100 0.16 18.10 -28.08
C LYS A 100 -0.18 16.91 -28.98
N ASN A 101 0.62 15.86 -28.92
CA ASN A 101 0.46 14.65 -29.71
C ASN A 101 0.18 13.48 -28.77
N VAL A 102 -1.09 13.19 -28.51
CA VAL A 102 -1.48 12.01 -27.74
C VAL A 102 -1.40 10.77 -28.64
N ARG A 103 -0.63 9.76 -28.21
CA ARG A 103 -0.32 8.57 -29.04
C ARG A 103 -1.08 7.29 -28.64
N SER A 104 -1.89 7.33 -27.58
CA SER A 104 -2.54 6.13 -27.04
C SER A 104 -3.92 6.44 -26.46
N ASP A 105 -4.79 5.44 -26.46
CA ASP A 105 -6.07 5.38 -25.74
C ASP A 105 -5.90 5.05 -24.25
N ILE A 106 -4.66 4.71 -23.83
CA ILE A 106 -4.31 4.47 -22.43
C ILE A 106 -3.82 5.75 -21.79
N GLY A 107 -4.49 6.21 -20.72
CA GLY A 107 -4.05 7.30 -19.86
C GLY A 107 -3.53 6.81 -18.53
N MET A 108 -2.81 7.68 -17.80
CA MET A 108 -2.49 7.42 -16.39
C MET A 108 -3.48 8.15 -15.48
N LEU A 109 -3.97 7.48 -14.44
CA LEU A 109 -4.62 8.13 -13.31
C LEU A 109 -3.71 8.06 -12.09
N PHE A 110 -3.17 9.18 -11.65
CA PHE A 110 -2.42 9.30 -10.40
C PHE A 110 -3.37 9.77 -9.28
N ILE A 111 -3.55 8.92 -8.27
CA ILE A 111 -4.41 9.22 -7.12
C ILE A 111 -3.59 9.94 -6.08
N GLY A 112 -3.91 11.22 -5.85
CA GLY A 112 -3.20 12.14 -4.97
C GLY A 112 -4.00 12.52 -3.72
N GLY A 113 -3.27 12.96 -2.70
CA GLY A 113 -3.84 13.51 -1.47
C GLY A 113 -4.23 14.98 -1.58
N GLY A 114 -4.40 15.59 -0.42
CA GLY A 114 -4.72 17.01 -0.28
C GLY A 114 -5.87 17.26 0.69
N SER A 115 -6.21 18.54 0.86
CA SER A 115 -7.27 18.97 1.76
C SER A 115 -8.47 19.49 0.95
N ASN A 116 -9.70 19.19 1.40
CA ASN A 116 -10.93 19.75 0.85
C ASN A 116 -11.07 21.25 1.09
N ARG A 117 -10.15 21.84 1.86
CA ARG A 117 -10.00 23.28 2.06
C ARG A 117 -9.03 23.92 1.05
N ASN A 118 -8.37 23.12 0.21
CA ASN A 118 -7.43 23.64 -0.77
C ASN A 118 -8.18 24.41 -1.85
N SER A 119 -7.64 25.59 -2.14
CA SER A 119 -8.07 26.37 -3.30
C SER A 119 -7.75 25.63 -4.59
N TRP A 120 -8.36 26.02 -5.67
CA TRP A 120 -8.12 25.56 -7.02
C TRP A 120 -6.60 25.56 -7.34
N PRO A 121 -6.07 24.42 -7.85
CA PRO A 121 -4.67 24.31 -8.26
C PRO A 121 -4.41 25.12 -9.55
N LYS A 122 -3.26 25.82 -9.58
CA LYS A 122 -2.88 26.66 -10.73
C LYS A 122 -2.25 25.87 -11.90
N GLY A 123 -2.31 24.54 -11.88
CA GLY A 123 -1.77 23.69 -12.91
C GLY A 123 -1.41 22.29 -12.39
N SER A 124 -0.86 21.47 -13.27
CA SER A 124 -0.32 20.15 -12.96
C SER A 124 0.98 20.27 -12.13
N ASN A 125 1.29 19.25 -11.36
CA ASN A 125 2.60 19.15 -10.73
C ASN A 125 3.67 18.76 -11.76
N GLU A 126 4.94 19.02 -11.46
CA GLU A 126 6.05 18.77 -12.39
C GLU A 126 6.23 17.28 -12.72
N GLN A 127 5.92 16.38 -11.80
CA GLN A 127 6.02 14.94 -12.03
C GLN A 127 4.99 14.47 -13.08
N THR A 128 3.72 14.88 -12.97
CA THR A 128 2.69 14.52 -13.95
C THR A 128 2.95 15.15 -15.31
N LEU A 129 3.47 16.38 -15.36
CA LEU A 129 3.93 17.02 -16.60
C LEU A 129 5.09 16.24 -17.24
N THR A 130 6.06 15.83 -16.44
CA THR A 130 7.21 15.03 -16.92
C THR A 130 6.76 13.70 -17.50
N ILE A 131 5.88 12.98 -16.79
CA ILE A 131 5.32 11.71 -17.29
C ILE A 131 4.60 11.94 -18.64
N ALA A 132 3.69 12.94 -18.71
CA ALA A 132 2.94 13.22 -19.92
C ALA A 132 3.84 13.59 -21.11
N ARG A 133 4.88 14.40 -20.89
CA ARG A 133 5.87 14.79 -21.93
C ARG A 133 6.70 13.59 -22.41
N MET A 134 7.19 12.77 -21.48
CA MET A 134 8.07 11.64 -21.83
C MET A 134 7.30 10.53 -22.55
N THR A 135 6.07 10.24 -22.12
CA THR A 135 5.27 9.15 -22.65
C THR A 135 4.33 9.57 -23.78
N GLN A 136 4.14 10.87 -24.03
CA GLN A 136 3.19 11.43 -25.00
C GLN A 136 1.76 10.86 -24.81
N THR A 137 1.32 10.76 -23.55
CA THR A 137 -0.01 10.26 -23.15
C THR A 137 -0.70 11.23 -22.21
N VAL A 138 -2.01 11.09 -22.04
CA VAL A 138 -2.75 11.85 -21.04
C VAL A 138 -2.43 11.34 -19.64
N VAL A 139 -2.05 12.25 -18.74
CA VAL A 139 -1.85 11.97 -17.33
C VAL A 139 -2.85 12.78 -16.52
N ALA A 140 -3.71 12.10 -15.79
CA ALA A 140 -4.71 12.69 -14.90
C ALA A 140 -4.24 12.58 -13.43
N GLU A 141 -4.29 13.67 -12.69
CA GLU A 141 -4.07 13.68 -11.23
C GLU A 141 -5.39 13.95 -10.52
N LEU A 142 -5.87 12.97 -9.74
CA LEU A 142 -7.03 13.13 -8.86
C LEU A 142 -6.55 13.56 -7.47
N LYS A 143 -6.84 14.80 -7.08
CA LYS A 143 -6.45 15.34 -5.76
C LYS A 143 -7.54 15.15 -4.70
N MET A 144 -7.15 15.30 -3.44
CA MET A 144 -8.05 15.26 -2.27
C MET A 144 -8.72 13.88 -2.06
N VAL A 145 -7.93 12.81 -2.19
CA VAL A 145 -8.35 11.44 -1.84
C VAL A 145 -7.59 10.98 -0.59
N PRO A 146 -8.27 10.74 0.56
CA PRO A 146 -9.69 11.00 0.83
C PRO A 146 -10.06 12.48 0.82
N ASN A 147 -11.36 12.79 0.77
CA ASN A 147 -11.86 14.16 0.87
C ASN A 147 -11.85 14.60 2.34
N GLN A 148 -10.85 15.35 2.76
CA GLN A 148 -10.49 15.61 4.15
C GLN A 148 -10.08 17.08 4.40
N PRO A 149 -10.13 17.60 5.67
CA PRO A 149 -10.55 16.92 6.91
C PRO A 149 -12.07 16.70 6.99
N LEU A 150 -12.48 15.65 7.72
CA LEU A 150 -13.89 15.38 8.02
C LEU A 150 -14.13 15.31 9.53
N ILE A 151 -15.32 15.76 9.95
CA ILE A 151 -15.79 15.67 11.34
C ILE A 151 -17.01 14.75 11.35
N PHE A 152 -16.97 13.70 12.16
CA PHE A 152 -18.01 12.69 12.22
C PHE A 152 -18.90 12.86 13.45
N ASN A 153 -20.18 12.49 13.32
CA ASN A 153 -21.15 12.49 14.42
C ASN A 153 -21.18 13.78 15.23
N LYS A 154 -20.80 14.91 14.63
CA LYS A 154 -20.76 16.25 15.28
C LYS A 154 -19.82 16.30 16.51
N ASP A 155 -18.82 15.42 16.59
CA ASP A 155 -17.88 15.34 17.70
C ASP A 155 -16.86 16.50 17.77
N GLY A 156 -16.79 17.32 16.73
CA GLY A 156 -15.89 18.49 16.67
C GLY A 156 -14.44 18.15 16.33
N VAL A 157 -14.08 16.86 16.10
CA VAL A 157 -12.71 16.43 15.85
C VAL A 157 -12.46 16.29 14.35
N PRO A 158 -11.65 17.16 13.73
CA PRO A 158 -11.30 17.05 12.32
C PRO A 158 -10.28 15.93 12.10
N ARG A 159 -10.65 14.90 11.33
CA ARG A 159 -9.80 13.76 11.00
C ARG A 159 -9.26 13.85 9.59
N THR A 160 -8.03 13.41 9.43
CA THR A 160 -7.31 13.38 8.15
C THR A 160 -6.50 12.08 8.04
N GLU A 161 -6.15 11.73 6.80
CA GLU A 161 -5.19 10.67 6.48
C GLU A 161 -5.53 9.33 7.18
N ASP A 162 -4.59 8.71 7.88
CA ASP A 162 -4.78 7.42 8.52
C ASP A 162 -5.72 7.50 9.74
N ASP A 163 -5.78 8.63 10.42
CA ASP A 163 -6.73 8.87 11.51
C ASP A 163 -8.19 8.81 11.02
N LEU A 164 -8.47 9.37 9.84
CA LEU A 164 -9.80 9.26 9.21
C LEU A 164 -10.14 7.81 8.86
N ILE A 165 -9.19 7.09 8.27
CA ILE A 165 -9.40 5.69 7.87
C ILE A 165 -9.58 4.80 9.10
N ALA A 166 -8.71 4.91 10.10
CA ALA A 166 -8.77 4.13 11.33
C ALA A 166 -10.06 4.39 12.12
N TYR A 167 -10.52 5.65 12.17
CA TYR A 167 -11.82 5.98 12.75
C TYR A 167 -12.97 5.23 12.05
N THR A 168 -12.98 5.21 10.72
CA THR A 168 -14.05 4.53 9.97
C THR A 168 -13.98 3.00 10.11
N TRP A 169 -12.79 2.44 10.32
CA TRP A 169 -12.62 1.04 10.67
C TRP A 169 -13.19 0.75 12.06
N ASP A 170 -12.91 1.61 13.05
CA ASP A 170 -13.49 1.46 14.39
C ASP A 170 -15.02 1.55 14.37
N GLN A 171 -15.60 2.45 13.58
CA GLN A 171 -17.06 2.50 13.40
C GLN A 171 -17.62 1.18 12.87
N PHE A 172 -16.99 0.58 11.86
CA PHE A 172 -17.39 -0.74 11.33
C PHE A 172 -17.24 -1.84 12.38
N LEU A 173 -16.12 -1.87 13.09
CA LEU A 173 -15.84 -2.85 14.14
C LEU A 173 -16.81 -2.74 15.33
N THR A 174 -17.41 -1.57 15.54
CA THR A 174 -18.42 -1.32 16.58
C THR A 174 -19.86 -1.44 16.08
N GLY A 175 -20.06 -1.90 14.83
CA GLY A 175 -21.37 -2.29 14.30
C GLY A 175 -21.94 -1.39 13.20
N ALA A 176 -21.17 -0.44 12.68
CA ALA A 176 -21.61 0.32 11.51
C ALA A 176 -21.56 -0.54 10.23
N GLU A 177 -22.40 -0.18 9.26
CA GLU A 177 -22.46 -0.84 7.95
C GLU A 177 -21.20 -0.58 7.10
N PRO A 178 -20.89 -1.44 6.10
CA PRO A 178 -19.72 -1.29 5.22
C PRO A 178 -19.62 0.06 4.51
N VAL A 179 -20.73 0.78 4.32
CA VAL A 179 -20.73 2.13 3.73
C VAL A 179 -19.90 3.14 4.52
N TRP A 180 -19.68 2.89 5.82
CA TRP A 180 -18.82 3.73 6.66
C TRP A 180 -17.34 3.64 6.33
N LEU A 181 -16.91 2.60 5.62
CA LEU A 181 -15.50 2.42 5.27
C LEU A 181 -15.07 3.47 4.24
N ALA A 182 -14.27 4.44 4.65
CA ALA A 182 -13.78 5.53 3.80
C ALA A 182 -13.02 5.03 2.56
N ARG A 183 -12.43 3.82 2.62
CA ARG A 183 -11.75 3.22 1.46
C ARG A 183 -12.71 2.97 0.30
N ASN A 184 -13.96 2.61 0.56
CA ASN A 184 -14.96 2.42 -0.48
C ASN A 184 -15.23 3.73 -1.22
N ALA A 185 -15.35 4.84 -0.47
CA ALA A 185 -15.53 6.18 -1.05
C ALA A 185 -14.28 6.64 -1.83
N MET A 186 -13.07 6.30 -1.36
CA MET A 186 -11.81 6.59 -2.08
C MET A 186 -11.76 5.86 -3.43
N VAL A 187 -12.14 4.58 -3.47
CA VAL A 187 -12.19 3.77 -4.71
C VAL A 187 -13.23 4.35 -5.69
N LYS A 188 -14.44 4.64 -5.21
CA LYS A 188 -15.48 5.26 -6.06
C LYS A 188 -15.03 6.61 -6.62
N SER A 189 -14.26 7.41 -5.88
CA SER A 189 -13.68 8.65 -6.40
C SER A 189 -12.73 8.42 -7.57
N ALA A 190 -11.90 7.37 -7.51
CA ALA A 190 -11.01 7.01 -8.61
C ALA A 190 -11.78 6.52 -9.85
N VAL A 191 -12.82 5.69 -9.67
CA VAL A 191 -13.70 5.25 -10.76
C VAL A 191 -14.39 6.44 -11.42
N ARG A 192 -14.94 7.38 -10.63
CA ARG A 192 -15.58 8.60 -11.16
C ARG A 192 -14.60 9.54 -11.85
N ALA A 193 -13.34 9.57 -11.42
CA ALA A 193 -12.30 10.31 -12.14
C ALA A 193 -12.03 9.68 -13.53
N MET A 194 -11.94 8.35 -13.63
CA MET A 194 -11.82 7.67 -14.93
C MET A 194 -13.04 7.95 -15.82
N ASP A 195 -14.26 7.90 -15.28
CA ASP A 195 -15.48 8.29 -16.01
C ASP A 195 -15.37 9.70 -16.57
N THR A 196 -14.89 10.64 -15.75
CA THR A 196 -14.75 12.05 -16.11
C THR A 196 -13.70 12.23 -17.22
N VAL A 197 -12.54 11.56 -17.13
CA VAL A 197 -11.49 11.61 -18.17
C VAL A 197 -12.03 11.06 -19.48
N THR A 198 -12.69 9.90 -19.45
CA THR A 198 -13.29 9.28 -20.63
C THR A 198 -14.36 10.20 -21.26
N ASN A 199 -15.25 10.76 -20.44
CA ASN A 199 -16.30 11.66 -20.92
C ASN A 199 -15.71 12.94 -21.52
N TYR A 200 -14.75 13.58 -20.82
CA TYR A 200 -14.09 14.79 -21.32
C TYR A 200 -13.39 14.56 -22.66
N THR A 201 -12.62 13.47 -22.78
CA THR A 201 -11.87 13.16 -24.01
C THR A 201 -12.74 12.61 -25.14
N SER A 202 -13.98 12.19 -24.87
CA SER A 202 -14.95 11.77 -25.90
C SER A 202 -15.67 12.93 -26.59
N MET A 203 -15.61 14.15 -26.03
CA MET A 203 -16.24 15.34 -26.59
C MET A 203 -15.35 15.92 -27.70
N LYS A 204 -15.85 16.01 -28.94
CA LYS A 204 -15.08 16.50 -30.09
C LYS A 204 -14.52 17.92 -29.93
N GLU A 205 -15.21 18.75 -29.16
CA GLU A 205 -14.74 20.10 -28.83
C GLU A 205 -13.51 20.12 -27.90
N ASN A 206 -13.25 19.03 -27.20
CA ASN A 206 -12.15 18.91 -26.25
C ASN A 206 -10.93 18.20 -26.84
N SER A 207 -11.14 17.16 -27.68
CA SER A 207 -10.05 16.36 -28.21
C SER A 207 -10.46 15.56 -29.47
N ASP A 208 -9.45 15.13 -30.23
CA ASP A 208 -9.58 14.20 -31.36
C ASP A 208 -9.24 12.75 -30.96
N PHE A 209 -9.08 12.48 -29.64
CA PHE A 209 -8.76 11.18 -29.07
C PHE A 209 -9.70 10.85 -27.91
N ARG A 210 -9.73 9.59 -27.52
CA ARG A 210 -10.50 9.09 -26.40
C ARG A 210 -9.61 8.26 -25.49
N ILE A 211 -9.66 8.54 -24.17
CA ILE A 211 -9.02 7.72 -23.15
C ILE A 211 -10.10 6.85 -22.49
N ASP A 212 -9.98 5.54 -22.61
CA ASP A 212 -10.90 4.57 -22.01
C ASP A 212 -10.20 3.39 -21.33
N LYS A 213 -8.87 3.41 -21.31
CA LYS A 213 -8.03 2.50 -20.51
C LYS A 213 -7.07 3.29 -19.64
N PHE A 214 -6.71 2.71 -18.49
CA PHE A 214 -5.94 3.43 -17.50
C PHE A 214 -4.83 2.56 -16.90
N VAL A 215 -3.66 3.17 -16.70
CA VAL A 215 -2.69 2.72 -15.71
C VAL A 215 -2.91 3.55 -14.45
N ILE A 216 -3.13 2.87 -13.33
CA ILE A 216 -3.42 3.55 -12.06
C ILE A 216 -2.19 3.56 -11.17
N ALA A 217 -1.87 4.72 -10.59
CA ALA A 217 -0.81 4.90 -9.61
C ALA A 217 -1.30 5.68 -8.38
N GLY A 218 -0.70 5.41 -7.24
CA GLY A 218 -0.97 6.14 -6.01
C GLY A 218 0.00 5.72 -4.92
N ALA A 219 0.27 6.62 -3.96
CA ALA A 219 1.19 6.35 -2.87
C ALA A 219 0.45 6.11 -1.55
N SER A 220 0.99 5.18 -0.73
CA SER A 220 0.47 4.88 0.61
C SER A 220 -1.00 4.45 0.56
N LYS A 221 -1.88 5.07 1.34
CA LYS A 221 -3.34 4.81 1.30
C LYS A 221 -3.97 5.00 -0.08
N ARG A 222 -3.35 5.79 -0.97
CA ARG A 222 -3.79 5.96 -2.38
C ARG A 222 -3.27 4.82 -3.25
N GLY A 223 -2.14 4.21 -2.91
CA GLY A 223 -1.68 2.94 -3.49
C GLY A 223 -2.62 1.79 -3.12
N TRP A 224 -3.09 1.76 -1.89
CA TRP A 224 -4.15 0.84 -1.47
C TRP A 224 -5.44 1.04 -2.29
N THR A 225 -5.85 2.31 -2.48
CA THR A 225 -6.98 2.65 -3.34
C THR A 225 -6.76 2.17 -4.78
N SER A 226 -5.51 2.31 -5.29
CA SER A 226 -5.16 1.85 -6.64
C SER A 226 -5.33 0.34 -6.81
N TRP A 227 -4.91 -0.46 -5.83
CA TRP A 227 -5.10 -1.91 -5.80
C TRP A 227 -6.59 -2.29 -5.93
N ILE A 228 -7.44 -1.73 -5.05
CA ILE A 228 -8.86 -2.09 -5.06
C ILE A 228 -9.56 -1.53 -6.31
N THR A 229 -9.20 -0.33 -6.78
CA THR A 229 -9.76 0.21 -8.03
C THR A 229 -9.45 -0.71 -9.21
N ALA A 230 -8.23 -1.26 -9.29
CA ALA A 230 -7.86 -2.22 -10.32
C ALA A 230 -8.67 -3.54 -10.24
N ALA A 231 -9.06 -3.96 -9.03
CA ALA A 231 -9.87 -5.15 -8.83
C ALA A 231 -11.35 -4.96 -9.24
N VAL A 232 -11.89 -3.74 -9.15
CA VAL A 232 -13.33 -3.48 -9.41
C VAL A 232 -13.61 -2.84 -10.77
N ASP A 233 -12.61 -2.29 -11.47
CA ASP A 233 -12.81 -1.61 -12.75
C ASP A 233 -11.91 -2.17 -13.85
N LYS A 234 -12.51 -2.83 -14.82
CA LYS A 234 -11.81 -3.51 -15.93
C LYS A 234 -11.14 -2.59 -16.94
N ARG A 235 -11.32 -1.27 -16.85
CA ARG A 235 -10.56 -0.28 -17.64
C ARG A 235 -9.12 -0.14 -17.17
N VAL A 236 -8.79 -0.66 -15.98
CA VAL A 236 -7.42 -0.66 -15.47
C VAL A 236 -6.61 -1.75 -16.15
N VAL A 237 -5.64 -1.35 -16.95
CA VAL A 237 -4.76 -2.23 -17.75
C VAL A 237 -3.32 -2.27 -17.23
N GLY A 238 -3.02 -1.56 -16.16
CA GLY A 238 -1.74 -1.56 -15.48
C GLY A 238 -1.83 -0.89 -14.11
N LEU A 239 -0.99 -1.30 -13.17
CA LEU A 239 -1.09 -0.90 -11.77
C LEU A 239 0.28 -0.57 -11.18
N ILE A 240 0.39 0.60 -10.53
CA ILE A 240 1.63 1.06 -9.89
C ILE A 240 1.31 1.51 -8.45
N PRO A 241 1.20 0.59 -7.48
CA PRO A 241 1.07 0.94 -6.07
C PRO A 241 2.44 1.35 -5.52
N ILE A 242 2.48 2.45 -4.78
CA ILE A 242 3.71 3.05 -4.27
C ILE A 242 3.65 3.07 -2.75
N VAL A 243 4.70 2.59 -2.07
CA VAL A 243 4.87 2.55 -0.61
C VAL A 243 3.62 2.05 0.13
N ILE A 244 3.15 0.86 -0.28
CA ILE A 244 2.00 0.19 0.36
C ILE A 244 2.24 -1.32 0.47
N ASP A 245 3.29 -1.67 1.17
CA ASP A 245 3.79 -3.03 1.34
C ASP A 245 3.09 -3.76 2.49
N VAL A 246 1.77 -3.95 2.36
CA VAL A 246 0.93 -4.40 3.49
C VAL A 246 -0.20 -5.37 3.10
N LEU A 247 -0.27 -5.85 1.87
CA LEU A 247 -1.29 -6.83 1.49
C LEU A 247 -1.17 -8.08 2.38
N ASN A 248 -2.32 -8.75 2.61
CA ASN A 248 -2.45 -9.76 3.66
C ASN A 248 -2.19 -9.13 5.04
N VAL A 249 -3.01 -8.11 5.33
CA VAL A 249 -2.81 -7.17 6.45
C VAL A 249 -2.64 -7.89 7.79
N ASP A 250 -3.42 -8.92 8.08
CA ASP A 250 -3.31 -9.66 9.33
C ASP A 250 -1.91 -10.24 9.51
N LYS A 251 -1.38 -10.94 8.49
CA LYS A 251 -0.03 -11.52 8.56
C LYS A 251 1.05 -10.44 8.65
N SER A 252 0.92 -9.37 7.86
CA SER A 252 1.85 -8.25 7.87
C SER A 252 1.90 -7.57 9.24
N MET A 253 0.76 -7.35 9.90
CA MET A 253 0.72 -6.71 11.21
C MET A 253 1.25 -7.63 12.32
N ARG A 254 0.94 -8.92 12.30
CA ARG A 254 1.55 -9.88 13.24
C ARG A 254 3.06 -9.96 13.08
N HIS A 255 3.55 -9.97 11.85
CA HIS A 255 4.99 -9.93 11.55
C HIS A 255 5.63 -8.63 12.05
N HIS A 256 4.98 -7.48 11.83
CA HIS A 256 5.42 -6.18 12.32
C HIS A 256 5.67 -6.21 13.84
N PHE A 257 4.69 -6.67 14.61
CA PHE A 257 4.85 -6.77 16.05
C PHE A 257 5.91 -7.80 16.45
N SER A 258 5.93 -8.96 15.80
CA SER A 258 6.89 -10.02 16.08
C SER A 258 8.34 -9.62 15.79
N ALA A 259 8.56 -8.71 14.84
CA ALA A 259 9.87 -8.17 14.52
C ALA A 259 10.31 -7.05 15.47
N TYR A 260 9.41 -6.12 15.81
CA TYR A 260 9.73 -4.91 16.57
C TYR A 260 9.45 -5.03 18.07
N GLY A 261 8.45 -5.84 18.48
CA GLY A 261 7.94 -5.90 19.85
C GLY A 261 7.10 -4.68 20.26
N PHE A 262 6.82 -3.78 19.31
CA PHE A 262 5.98 -2.60 19.45
C PHE A 262 5.38 -2.23 18.08
N TRP A 263 4.40 -1.32 18.09
CA TRP A 263 3.86 -0.75 16.86
C TRP A 263 4.65 0.47 16.44
N ALA A 264 5.13 0.52 15.20
CA ALA A 264 5.87 1.67 14.69
C ALA A 264 5.05 2.97 14.84
N PRO A 265 5.67 4.10 15.21
CA PRO A 265 4.95 5.37 15.39
C PRO A 265 4.11 5.80 14.19
N ALA A 266 4.53 5.42 12.99
CA ALA A 266 3.83 5.72 11.76
C ALA A 266 2.40 5.14 11.69
N ILE A 267 2.14 4.00 12.36
CA ILE A 267 0.81 3.39 12.42
C ILE A 267 0.02 3.73 13.70
N SER A 268 0.45 4.77 14.44
CA SER A 268 -0.17 5.18 15.72
C SER A 268 -1.65 5.53 15.61
N ASP A 269 -2.12 5.96 14.44
CA ASP A 269 -3.54 6.23 14.20
C ASP A 269 -4.41 4.98 14.39
N TYR A 270 -3.98 3.86 13.83
CA TYR A 270 -4.67 2.56 14.00
C TYR A 270 -4.56 2.04 15.43
N VAL A 271 -3.45 2.31 16.12
CA VAL A 271 -3.27 1.98 17.53
C VAL A 271 -4.23 2.79 18.41
N ARG A 272 -4.34 4.12 18.20
CA ARG A 272 -5.25 5.00 18.96
C ARG A 272 -6.72 4.62 18.82
N HIS A 273 -7.12 4.11 17.66
CA HIS A 273 -8.48 3.62 17.43
C HIS A 273 -8.68 2.15 17.85
N GLY A 274 -7.70 1.55 18.56
CA GLY A 274 -7.80 0.20 19.11
C GLY A 274 -7.86 -0.91 18.06
N ILE A 275 -7.46 -0.64 16.81
CA ILE A 275 -7.48 -1.64 15.73
C ILE A 275 -6.48 -2.78 16.03
N MET A 276 -5.30 -2.41 16.51
CA MET A 276 -4.23 -3.37 16.77
C MET A 276 -4.49 -4.27 17.98
N GLU A 277 -5.38 -3.88 18.87
CA GLU A 277 -5.85 -4.70 19.99
C GLU A 277 -6.84 -5.78 19.54
N ARG A 278 -7.44 -5.62 18.36
CA ARG A 278 -8.49 -6.47 17.82
C ARG A 278 -7.99 -7.50 16.80
N LEU A 279 -6.68 -7.77 16.70
CA LEU A 279 -6.11 -8.71 15.72
C LEU A 279 -6.69 -10.14 15.80
N SER A 280 -7.34 -10.50 16.91
CA SER A 280 -8.02 -11.79 17.07
C SER A 280 -9.56 -11.66 17.01
N ASP A 281 -10.09 -10.48 16.72
CA ASP A 281 -11.52 -10.25 16.60
C ASP A 281 -12.00 -10.75 15.22
N PRO A 282 -13.01 -11.65 15.16
CA PRO A 282 -13.59 -12.08 13.89
C PRO A 282 -14.13 -10.93 13.04
N LYS A 283 -14.59 -9.83 13.68
CA LYS A 283 -15.10 -8.66 12.98
C LYS A 283 -13.99 -7.91 12.22
N LEU A 284 -12.74 -7.96 12.72
CA LEU A 284 -11.59 -7.42 11.99
C LEU A 284 -11.25 -8.26 10.75
N ALA A 285 -11.44 -9.58 10.81
CA ALA A 285 -11.31 -10.43 9.63
C ALA A 285 -12.34 -10.07 8.55
N GLU A 286 -13.62 -9.88 8.93
CA GLU A 286 -14.67 -9.40 8.00
C GLU A 286 -14.32 -8.03 7.39
N LEU A 287 -13.73 -7.12 8.17
CA LEU A 287 -13.25 -5.83 7.66
C LEU A 287 -12.18 -6.04 6.58
N TYR A 288 -11.20 -6.91 6.84
CA TYR A 288 -10.13 -7.19 5.88
C TYR A 288 -10.66 -7.83 4.60
N GLU A 289 -11.69 -8.69 4.65
CA GLU A 289 -12.34 -9.22 3.46
C GLU A 289 -12.90 -8.12 2.54
N ILE A 290 -13.26 -6.96 3.10
CA ILE A 290 -13.77 -5.82 2.33
C ILE A 290 -12.66 -4.90 1.84
N VAL A 291 -11.66 -4.60 2.70
CA VAL A 291 -10.71 -3.52 2.42
C VAL A 291 -9.31 -3.98 2.06
N ASP A 292 -8.91 -5.23 2.34
CA ASP A 292 -7.57 -5.71 2.00
C ASP A 292 -7.52 -6.17 0.54
N PRO A 293 -6.68 -5.57 -0.31
CA PRO A 293 -6.53 -5.98 -1.71
C PRO A 293 -6.14 -7.45 -1.89
N TYR A 294 -5.59 -8.10 -0.87
CA TYR A 294 -5.26 -9.52 -0.90
C TYR A 294 -6.47 -10.41 -1.16
N HIS A 295 -7.65 -10.02 -0.69
CA HIS A 295 -8.91 -10.75 -0.93
C HIS A 295 -9.45 -10.62 -2.36
N TYR A 296 -8.82 -9.79 -3.20
CA TYR A 296 -9.17 -9.55 -4.61
C TYR A 296 -8.08 -10.00 -5.57
N ILE A 297 -7.11 -10.78 -5.10
CA ILE A 297 -5.88 -11.10 -5.82
C ILE A 297 -6.14 -11.83 -7.15
N ASP A 298 -7.19 -12.62 -7.23
CA ASP A 298 -7.67 -13.33 -8.42
C ASP A 298 -8.24 -12.42 -9.51
N ARG A 299 -8.52 -11.15 -9.18
CA ARG A 299 -8.99 -10.12 -10.10
C ARG A 299 -7.87 -9.23 -10.64
N LEU A 300 -6.65 -9.40 -10.12
CA LEU A 300 -5.49 -8.54 -10.37
C LEU A 300 -4.53 -9.20 -11.36
N ASP A 301 -5.02 -9.49 -12.58
CA ASP A 301 -4.25 -10.15 -13.65
C ASP A 301 -3.43 -9.19 -14.52
N MET A 302 -3.77 -7.87 -14.50
CA MET A 302 -3.04 -6.85 -15.26
C MET A 302 -1.57 -6.75 -14.82
N PRO A 303 -0.65 -6.29 -15.70
CA PRO A 303 0.72 -5.97 -15.32
C PRO A 303 0.80 -4.99 -14.15
N LYS A 304 1.71 -5.26 -13.21
CA LYS A 304 1.90 -4.41 -12.01
C LYS A 304 3.37 -4.19 -11.69
N LEU A 305 3.69 -2.96 -11.29
CA LEU A 305 4.98 -2.57 -10.73
C LEU A 305 4.78 -2.05 -9.32
N ILE A 306 5.23 -2.80 -8.33
CA ILE A 306 5.14 -2.44 -6.91
C ILE A 306 6.40 -1.67 -6.54
N LEU A 307 6.25 -0.43 -6.06
CA LEU A 307 7.35 0.46 -5.71
C LEU A 307 7.39 0.67 -4.20
N ASN A 308 8.39 0.13 -3.52
CA ASN A 308 8.54 0.18 -2.07
C ASN A 308 9.85 0.87 -1.65
N ALA A 309 9.86 1.43 -0.44
CA ALA A 309 11.05 1.99 0.19
C ALA A 309 11.67 0.93 1.11
N ALA A 310 12.98 0.69 0.98
CA ALA A 310 13.66 -0.29 1.83
C ALA A 310 13.84 0.18 3.29
N GLY A 311 13.62 1.48 3.56
CA GLY A 311 13.67 2.09 4.90
C GLY A 311 12.32 2.68 5.34
N ASP A 312 11.20 2.11 4.85
CA ASP A 312 9.85 2.57 5.17
C ASP A 312 9.56 2.50 6.68
N GLN A 313 8.90 3.52 7.22
CA GLN A 313 8.55 3.58 8.64
C GLN A 313 7.18 2.96 8.96
N PHE A 314 6.36 2.67 7.95
CA PHE A 314 5.06 2.01 8.10
C PHE A 314 5.17 0.50 7.97
N PHE A 315 5.95 0.02 7.00
CA PHE A 315 6.00 -1.39 6.60
C PHE A 315 7.41 -1.95 6.71
N LEU A 316 7.52 -3.18 7.19
CA LEU A 316 8.80 -3.87 7.23
C LEU A 316 9.31 -4.13 5.80
N PRO A 317 10.63 -4.08 5.56
CA PRO A 317 11.17 -4.25 4.22
C PRO A 317 10.88 -5.63 3.61
N ASP A 318 10.61 -6.64 4.43
CA ASP A 318 10.30 -8.02 4.02
C ASP A 318 8.81 -8.34 4.04
N SER A 319 7.93 -7.34 4.00
CA SER A 319 6.47 -7.54 4.05
C SER A 319 5.93 -8.19 2.78
N SER A 320 6.57 -8.02 1.63
CA SER A 320 6.13 -8.61 0.35
C SER A 320 6.04 -10.14 0.38
N GLN A 321 6.77 -10.80 1.27
CA GLN A 321 6.71 -12.26 1.44
C GLN A 321 5.30 -12.80 1.71
N PHE A 322 4.37 -11.97 2.19
CA PHE A 322 3.01 -12.37 2.54
C PHE A 322 2.02 -12.30 1.38
N TYR A 323 2.44 -11.77 0.21
CA TYR A 323 1.52 -11.59 -0.92
C TYR A 323 2.16 -11.69 -2.30
N TYR A 324 3.46 -11.37 -2.46
CA TYR A 324 4.06 -11.22 -3.78
C TYR A 324 3.97 -12.49 -4.62
N ASN A 325 4.24 -13.65 -4.02
CA ASN A 325 4.19 -14.92 -4.75
C ASN A 325 2.77 -15.32 -5.17
N ASP A 326 1.75 -14.88 -4.44
CA ASP A 326 0.35 -15.19 -4.71
C ASP A 326 -0.26 -14.29 -5.81
N LEU A 327 0.38 -13.15 -6.13
CA LEU A 327 -0.05 -12.27 -7.22
C LEU A 327 0.00 -12.99 -8.56
N ILE A 328 -1.06 -12.87 -9.36
CA ILE A 328 -1.18 -13.43 -10.70
C ILE A 328 -0.77 -12.43 -11.78
N GLY A 329 -0.55 -12.91 -13.00
CA GLY A 329 -0.14 -12.08 -14.15
C GLY A 329 1.30 -11.54 -14.03
N SER A 330 1.66 -10.62 -14.92
CA SER A 330 2.97 -9.97 -14.93
C SER A 330 3.12 -9.09 -13.69
N LYS A 331 4.16 -9.33 -12.90
CA LYS A 331 4.43 -8.61 -11.64
C LYS A 331 5.92 -8.29 -11.51
N LEU A 332 6.18 -7.05 -11.15
CA LEU A 332 7.51 -6.54 -10.87
C LEU A 332 7.47 -5.83 -9.52
N ILE A 333 8.55 -5.90 -8.77
CA ILE A 333 8.72 -5.20 -7.51
C ILE A 333 10.04 -4.41 -7.55
N ARG A 334 10.07 -3.27 -6.91
CA ARG A 334 11.28 -2.51 -6.68
C ARG A 334 11.30 -1.99 -5.26
N TYR A 335 12.30 -2.37 -4.51
CA TYR A 335 12.71 -1.72 -3.27
C TYR A 335 13.76 -0.67 -3.57
N VAL A 336 13.49 0.59 -3.17
CA VAL A 336 14.43 1.69 -3.33
C VAL A 336 15.28 1.78 -2.06
N PRO A 337 16.62 1.60 -2.16
CA PRO A 337 17.49 1.61 -0.99
C PRO A 337 17.60 3.00 -0.37
N ASN A 338 17.83 3.06 0.93
CA ASN A 338 18.12 4.30 1.66
C ASN A 338 17.06 5.41 1.50
N THR A 339 15.80 5.01 1.29
CA THR A 339 14.66 5.92 1.26
C THR A 339 13.62 5.53 2.32
N ASP A 340 12.84 6.51 2.74
CA ASP A 340 11.69 6.33 3.61
C ASP A 340 10.37 6.31 2.82
N HIS A 341 9.26 6.29 3.52
CA HIS A 341 7.90 6.31 2.95
C HIS A 341 7.64 7.47 1.98
N SER A 342 8.37 8.56 2.09
CA SER A 342 8.19 9.72 1.21
C SER A 342 8.77 9.53 -0.18
N MET A 343 9.68 8.59 -0.38
CA MET A 343 10.46 8.37 -1.60
C MET A 343 11.20 9.62 -2.10
N ARG A 344 11.43 10.61 -1.21
CA ARG A 344 12.12 11.85 -1.60
C ARG A 344 13.55 11.56 -2.03
N ASP A 345 14.04 12.40 -2.94
CA ASP A 345 15.40 12.37 -3.44
C ASP A 345 15.83 11.01 -4.03
N SER A 346 14.84 10.22 -4.51
CA SER A 346 15.05 8.93 -5.15
C SER A 346 14.78 9.00 -6.66
N ASP A 347 15.23 7.96 -7.36
CA ASP A 347 14.99 7.78 -8.79
C ASP A 347 13.73 6.94 -9.11
N VAL A 348 12.79 6.83 -8.16
CA VAL A 348 11.57 6.02 -8.30
C VAL A 348 10.74 6.39 -9.53
N LEU A 349 10.72 7.69 -9.88
CA LEU A 349 10.00 8.18 -11.06
C LEU A 349 10.51 7.55 -12.36
N THR A 350 11.80 7.24 -12.44
CA THR A 350 12.40 6.57 -13.61
C THR A 350 11.73 5.22 -13.88
N SER A 351 11.59 4.36 -12.85
CA SER A 351 10.92 3.06 -13.01
C SER A 351 9.43 3.20 -13.31
N LEU A 352 8.75 4.18 -12.70
CA LEU A 352 7.34 4.45 -12.97
C LEU A 352 7.14 4.82 -14.44
N VAL A 353 7.95 5.74 -14.98
CA VAL A 353 7.88 6.17 -16.39
C VAL A 353 8.18 4.99 -17.33
N ALA A 354 9.23 4.21 -17.05
CA ALA A 354 9.60 3.07 -17.87
C ALA A 354 8.48 2.03 -17.96
N PHE A 355 7.89 1.66 -16.82
CA PHE A 355 6.80 0.70 -16.78
C PHE A 355 5.54 1.21 -17.48
N TYR A 356 5.16 2.47 -17.21
CA TYR A 356 3.99 3.07 -17.86
C TYR A 356 4.18 3.16 -19.38
N ASP A 357 5.36 3.60 -19.82
CA ASP A 357 5.68 3.67 -21.24
C ASP A 357 5.68 2.28 -21.92
N ALA A 358 6.17 1.26 -21.20
CA ALA A 358 6.12 -0.13 -21.70
C ALA A 358 4.66 -0.60 -21.92
N ILE A 359 3.76 -0.33 -20.98
CA ILE A 359 2.33 -0.67 -21.15
C ILE A 359 1.72 0.07 -22.36
N VAL A 360 1.96 1.37 -22.46
CA VAL A 360 1.43 2.22 -23.54
C VAL A 360 1.97 1.81 -24.92
N SER A 361 3.22 1.39 -24.97
CA SER A 361 3.94 1.02 -26.21
C SER A 361 3.88 -0.47 -26.52
N ASN A 362 3.24 -1.27 -25.65
CA ASN A 362 3.22 -2.74 -25.75
C ASN A 362 4.63 -3.33 -25.84
N ILE A 363 5.54 -2.83 -24.99
CA ILE A 363 6.90 -3.35 -24.82
C ILE A 363 6.86 -4.48 -23.81
N ASP A 364 7.53 -5.59 -24.12
CA ASP A 364 7.64 -6.73 -23.21
C ASP A 364 8.40 -6.34 -21.92
N LEU A 365 7.82 -6.69 -20.78
CA LEU A 365 8.45 -6.47 -19.48
C LEU A 365 9.37 -7.65 -19.13
N PRO A 366 10.52 -7.40 -18.48
CA PRO A 366 11.40 -8.48 -18.04
C PRO A 366 10.71 -9.36 -16.99
N SER A 367 11.05 -10.64 -16.99
CA SER A 367 10.70 -11.57 -15.93
C SER A 367 11.91 -11.84 -15.05
N VAL A 368 11.74 -11.61 -13.75
CA VAL A 368 12.76 -11.87 -12.73
C VAL A 368 12.19 -12.82 -11.70
N SER A 369 12.88 -13.93 -11.47
CA SER A 369 12.52 -14.88 -10.44
C SER A 369 13.70 -15.16 -9.52
N TRP A 370 13.39 -15.54 -8.29
CA TRP A 370 14.40 -15.83 -7.26
C TRP A 370 13.91 -16.89 -6.30
N THR A 371 14.87 -17.60 -5.72
CA THR A 371 14.63 -18.56 -4.64
C THR A 371 15.72 -18.46 -3.59
N TYR A 372 15.41 -18.90 -2.38
CA TYR A 372 16.31 -18.95 -1.24
C TYR A 372 16.51 -20.39 -0.79
N PRO A 373 17.47 -21.16 -1.38
CA PRO A 373 17.78 -22.52 -0.94
C PRO A 373 18.21 -22.61 0.53
N SER A 374 18.81 -21.52 1.05
CA SER A 374 19.07 -21.29 2.47
C SER A 374 19.05 -19.78 2.74
N GLU A 375 19.05 -19.37 4.00
CA GLU A 375 18.96 -17.95 4.39
C GLU A 375 20.02 -17.04 3.74
N ASN A 376 21.21 -17.59 3.48
CA ASN A 376 22.34 -16.86 2.92
C ASN A 376 22.65 -17.25 1.46
N VAL A 377 21.76 -17.95 0.78
CA VAL A 377 21.91 -18.32 -0.64
C VAL A 377 20.73 -17.80 -1.42
N LEU A 378 21.01 -16.94 -2.40
CA LEU A 378 20.03 -16.40 -3.33
C LEU A 378 20.32 -16.94 -4.73
N VAL A 379 19.34 -17.59 -5.34
CA VAL A 379 19.39 -18.02 -6.73
C VAL A 379 18.50 -17.11 -7.56
N LEU A 380 19.07 -16.48 -8.59
CA LEU A 380 18.41 -15.52 -9.48
C LEU A 380 18.25 -16.12 -10.87
N GLN A 381 17.15 -15.80 -11.53
CA GLN A 381 16.92 -16.09 -12.94
C GLN A 381 16.24 -14.90 -13.60
N THR A 382 16.75 -14.49 -14.76
CA THR A 382 16.17 -13.43 -15.60
C THR A 382 16.01 -13.94 -17.03
N ASP A 383 14.92 -13.57 -17.69
CA ASP A 383 14.68 -13.93 -19.10
C ASP A 383 15.40 -12.98 -20.08
N ILE A 384 15.71 -11.77 -19.63
CA ILE A 384 16.45 -10.74 -20.38
C ILE A 384 17.66 -10.32 -19.53
N SER A 385 18.83 -10.19 -20.15
CA SER A 385 20.04 -9.74 -19.45
C SER A 385 19.89 -8.28 -19.01
N PRO A 386 20.02 -7.97 -17.70
CA PRO A 386 20.00 -6.61 -17.23
C PRO A 386 21.30 -5.87 -17.65
N THR A 387 21.23 -4.57 -17.88
CA THR A 387 22.40 -3.72 -18.15
C THR A 387 23.26 -3.50 -16.91
N ALA A 388 22.67 -3.63 -15.72
CA ALA A 388 23.36 -3.60 -14.44
C ALA A 388 22.60 -4.40 -13.39
N ALA A 389 23.35 -4.99 -12.45
CA ALA A 389 22.79 -5.63 -11.26
C ALA A 389 23.60 -5.25 -10.02
N THR A 390 22.91 -4.98 -8.92
CA THR A 390 23.53 -4.51 -7.66
C THR A 390 22.93 -5.25 -6.48
N LEU A 391 23.79 -5.90 -5.69
CA LEU A 391 23.41 -6.42 -4.38
C LEU A 391 23.44 -5.27 -3.36
N TRP A 392 22.33 -5.02 -2.72
CA TRP A 392 22.20 -4.08 -1.62
C TRP A 392 22.12 -4.84 -0.30
N VAL A 393 22.98 -4.46 0.67
CA VAL A 393 23.03 -5.06 2.01
C VAL A 393 23.04 -3.97 3.06
N ALA A 394 22.15 -4.11 4.04
CA ALA A 394 22.10 -3.29 5.25
C ALA A 394 22.34 -4.17 6.48
N ASN A 395 23.11 -3.69 7.47
CA ASN A 395 23.26 -4.36 8.76
C ASN A 395 22.70 -3.52 9.89
N ASN A 396 21.91 -4.14 10.76
CA ASN A 396 21.56 -3.58 12.05
C ASN A 396 22.01 -4.55 13.17
N PRO A 397 23.08 -4.23 13.92
CA PRO A 397 23.61 -5.10 14.96
C PRO A 397 22.76 -5.13 16.23
N ARG A 398 21.75 -4.25 16.37
CA ARG A 398 20.99 -4.04 17.61
C ARG A 398 19.56 -4.58 17.58
N ALA A 399 18.88 -4.50 16.40
CA ALA A 399 17.48 -4.85 16.27
C ALA A 399 17.14 -5.27 14.84
N ARG A 400 16.05 -6.02 14.66
CA ARG A 400 15.46 -6.35 13.36
C ARG A 400 14.62 -5.16 12.85
N ASP A 401 15.26 -4.00 12.72
CA ASP A 401 14.63 -2.72 12.36
C ASP A 401 15.49 -2.00 11.33
N PHE A 402 14.97 -1.81 10.13
CA PHE A 402 15.68 -1.18 9.00
C PHE A 402 15.02 0.13 8.56
N ARG A 403 14.14 0.70 9.39
CA ARG A 403 13.55 2.02 9.11
C ARG A 403 14.63 3.08 8.99
N LEU A 404 14.56 3.89 7.93
CA LEU A 404 15.56 4.94 7.67
C LEU A 404 15.71 5.90 8.86
N GLU A 405 14.59 6.25 9.52
CA GLU A 405 14.59 7.10 10.71
C GLU A 405 15.30 6.47 11.93
N THR A 406 15.48 5.15 11.93
CA THR A 406 16.10 4.41 13.02
C THR A 406 17.57 4.15 12.80
N VAL A 407 17.95 3.70 11.59
CA VAL A 407 19.31 3.25 11.29
C VAL A 407 20.08 4.17 10.33
N GLY A 408 19.39 5.14 9.69
CA GLY A 408 19.98 5.96 8.64
C GLY A 408 20.16 5.21 7.32
N PRO A 409 20.93 5.77 6.36
CA PRO A 409 21.14 5.20 5.03
C PRO A 409 22.20 4.09 5.06
N VAL A 410 21.87 2.92 5.60
CA VAL A 410 22.81 1.81 5.87
C VAL A 410 22.91 0.79 4.75
N TYR A 411 22.05 0.84 3.72
CA TYR A 411 22.18 -0.03 2.57
C TYR A 411 23.40 0.35 1.73
N THR A 412 24.33 -0.61 1.56
CA THR A 412 25.56 -0.45 0.78
C THR A 412 25.49 -1.26 -0.50
N PRO A 413 25.85 -0.68 -1.66
CA PRO A 413 25.81 -1.35 -2.95
C PRO A 413 27.06 -2.18 -3.21
N THR A 414 26.87 -3.35 -3.81
CA THR A 414 27.93 -4.16 -4.40
C THR A 414 27.52 -4.54 -5.81
N PRO A 415 28.19 -4.05 -6.87
CA PRO A 415 27.91 -4.47 -8.24
C PRO A 415 28.14 -5.98 -8.39
N ILE A 416 27.20 -6.66 -9.05
CA ILE A 416 27.33 -8.08 -9.38
C ILE A 416 27.30 -8.26 -10.90
N LYS A 417 28.05 -9.25 -11.39
CA LYS A 417 27.98 -9.65 -12.79
C LYS A 417 27.02 -10.83 -12.89
N LEU A 418 26.03 -10.69 -13.75
CA LEU A 418 25.14 -11.78 -14.12
C LEU A 418 25.60 -12.31 -15.49
N SER A 419 25.60 -13.62 -15.66
CA SER A 419 25.83 -14.26 -16.94
C SER A 419 24.50 -14.43 -17.68
N ASP A 420 24.53 -14.41 -19.01
CA ASP A 420 23.35 -14.57 -19.84
C ASP A 420 22.72 -15.96 -19.66
N GLY A 421 21.43 -16.00 -19.34
CA GLY A 421 20.58 -17.17 -19.49
C GLY A 421 20.67 -18.29 -18.44
N ASP A 422 21.56 -18.19 -17.44
CA ASP A 422 21.72 -19.21 -16.40
C ASP A 422 21.28 -18.74 -15.01
N ASN A 423 20.90 -19.70 -14.15
CA ASN A 423 20.66 -19.44 -12.73
C ASN A 423 21.95 -18.92 -12.08
N GLN A 424 21.87 -17.72 -11.53
CA GLN A 424 22.98 -17.10 -10.77
C GLN A 424 22.81 -17.40 -9.30
N THR A 425 23.83 -17.99 -8.67
CA THR A 425 23.85 -18.23 -7.23
C THR A 425 24.74 -17.21 -6.55
N LEU A 426 24.17 -16.46 -5.63
CA LEU A 426 24.87 -15.49 -4.80
C LEU A 426 24.97 -16.00 -3.37
N GLN A 427 26.18 -15.91 -2.80
CA GLN A 427 26.42 -16.09 -1.38
C GLN A 427 26.25 -14.74 -0.68
N ILE A 428 25.32 -14.66 0.24
CA ILE A 428 25.01 -13.45 1.00
C ILE A 428 25.81 -13.47 2.30
N PRO A 429 26.51 -12.40 2.66
CA PRO A 429 27.21 -12.31 3.94
C PRO A 429 26.23 -12.48 5.11
N THR A 430 26.50 -13.45 5.98
CA THR A 430 25.78 -13.58 7.26
C THR A 430 26.24 -12.47 8.21
N PRO A 431 25.34 -11.86 8.99
CA PRO A 431 25.75 -10.87 9.97
C PRO A 431 26.57 -11.50 11.09
N GLU A 432 27.63 -10.83 11.52
CA GLU A 432 28.37 -11.26 12.73
C GLU A 432 27.53 -11.02 14.00
N ILE A 433 26.75 -9.94 14.01
CA ILE A 433 25.85 -9.55 15.11
C ILE A 433 24.60 -8.91 14.48
N GLY A 434 23.43 -9.22 15.07
CA GLY A 434 22.15 -8.65 14.68
C GLY A 434 21.59 -9.22 13.39
N TRP A 435 21.12 -8.38 12.50
CA TRP A 435 20.42 -8.76 11.27
C TRP A 435 20.98 -8.04 10.05
N ASN A 436 20.97 -8.72 8.91
CA ASN A 436 21.16 -8.14 7.58
C ASN A 436 19.82 -8.14 6.84
N ALA A 437 19.50 -7.02 6.19
CA ALA A 437 18.47 -6.96 5.15
C ALA A 437 19.18 -6.83 3.79
N TYR A 438 18.75 -7.62 2.79
CA TYR A 438 19.38 -7.60 1.47
C TYR A 438 18.38 -7.84 0.34
N PHE A 439 18.72 -7.32 -0.84
CA PHE A 439 18.02 -7.55 -2.10
C PHE A 439 18.95 -7.26 -3.28
N VAL A 440 18.56 -7.71 -4.47
CA VAL A 440 19.27 -7.41 -5.71
C VAL A 440 18.41 -6.47 -6.56
N GLU A 441 18.96 -5.31 -6.94
CA GLU A 441 18.36 -4.39 -7.91
C GLU A 441 18.92 -4.66 -9.30
N PHE A 442 18.05 -4.69 -10.31
CA PHE A 442 18.38 -4.84 -11.73
C PHE A 442 18.00 -3.59 -12.48
N THR A 443 18.80 -3.22 -13.46
CA THR A 443 18.50 -2.16 -14.42
C THR A 443 18.40 -2.75 -15.82
N TYR A 444 17.30 -2.46 -16.52
CA TYR A 444 17.04 -2.92 -17.88
C TYR A 444 16.88 -1.73 -18.82
N ASP A 445 17.48 -1.83 -20.01
CA ASP A 445 17.12 -1.01 -21.16
C ASP A 445 16.15 -1.82 -22.03
N ILE A 446 14.86 -1.56 -21.85
CA ILE A 446 13.79 -2.25 -22.57
C ILE A 446 13.29 -1.46 -23.79
N GLY A 447 13.96 -0.34 -24.14
CA GLY A 447 13.51 0.56 -25.21
C GLY A 447 12.38 1.49 -24.80
N ALA A 448 12.05 1.59 -23.50
CA ALA A 448 11.10 2.56 -22.97
C ALA A 448 11.78 3.95 -22.79
N ALA A 449 10.98 4.98 -22.48
CA ALA A 449 11.45 6.36 -22.35
C ALA A 449 12.56 6.55 -21.28
N THR A 450 12.66 5.63 -20.32
CA THR A 450 13.69 5.60 -19.27
C THR A 450 14.10 4.16 -18.99
N PRO A 451 15.29 3.91 -18.38
CA PRO A 451 15.64 2.58 -17.91
C PRO A 451 14.64 2.07 -16.85
N LEU A 452 14.29 0.80 -16.93
CA LEU A 452 13.46 0.13 -15.94
C LEU A 452 14.33 -0.46 -14.83
N LYS A 453 14.11 -0.03 -13.58
CA LYS A 453 14.71 -0.66 -12.43
C LYS A 453 13.67 -1.48 -11.68
N VAL A 454 14.05 -2.70 -11.32
CA VAL A 454 13.26 -3.64 -10.51
C VAL A 454 14.19 -4.33 -9.51
N SER A 455 13.65 -5.03 -8.52
CA SER A 455 14.47 -5.77 -7.56
C SER A 455 13.88 -7.13 -7.23
N THR A 456 14.62 -7.94 -6.48
CA THR A 456 14.03 -9.03 -5.70
C THR A 456 13.26 -8.46 -4.51
N GLU A 457 12.51 -9.31 -3.82
CA GLU A 457 12.06 -9.01 -2.45
C GLU A 457 13.27 -8.74 -1.55
N VAL A 458 13.05 -7.97 -0.47
CA VAL A 458 14.03 -7.87 0.61
C VAL A 458 13.95 -9.12 1.48
N LYS A 459 15.09 -9.75 1.74
CA LYS A 459 15.21 -10.83 2.73
C LYS A 459 15.97 -10.31 3.94
N VAL A 460 15.47 -10.65 5.13
CA VAL A 460 16.13 -10.35 6.41
C VAL A 460 16.66 -11.63 7.02
N ILE A 461 17.94 -11.64 7.38
CA ILE A 461 18.64 -12.79 7.98
C ILE A 461 19.39 -12.40 9.26
N PRO A 462 19.46 -13.29 10.28
CA PRO A 462 18.72 -14.56 10.37
C PRO A 462 17.20 -14.34 10.38
N ASP A 463 16.43 -15.33 9.91
CA ASP A 463 14.97 -15.28 9.90
C ASP A 463 14.43 -15.59 11.33
N ILE A 464 14.82 -14.73 12.26
CA ILE A 464 14.43 -14.79 13.67
C ILE A 464 13.61 -13.54 13.99
N LEU A 465 12.41 -13.77 14.49
CA LEU A 465 11.53 -12.72 14.99
C LEU A 465 11.67 -12.61 16.52
N PRO A 466 12.30 -11.56 17.04
CA PRO A 466 12.65 -11.46 18.46
C PRO A 466 11.47 -11.52 19.43
N PHE A 467 10.26 -11.17 18.94
CA PHE A 467 9.05 -11.05 19.75
C PHE A 467 7.93 -12.00 19.30
N SER A 468 8.23 -13.07 18.54
CA SER A 468 7.24 -14.00 17.99
C SER A 468 6.41 -14.74 19.03
N ASN A 469 6.92 -14.87 20.24
CA ASN A 469 6.24 -15.51 21.37
C ASN A 469 5.43 -14.54 22.24
N LYS A 470 5.30 -13.27 21.82
CA LYS A 470 4.51 -12.25 22.53
C LYS A 470 3.21 -11.97 21.82
N ALA A 471 2.14 -11.88 22.60
CA ALA A 471 0.86 -11.41 22.07
C ALA A 471 0.91 -9.89 21.88
N PRO A 472 0.41 -9.36 20.74
CA PRO A 472 0.28 -7.91 20.50
C PRO A 472 -0.57 -7.17 21.54
N MET A 473 -1.33 -7.91 22.34
CA MET A 473 -2.27 -7.41 23.36
C MET A 473 -1.71 -7.40 24.78
N GLU A 474 -0.51 -7.90 25.00
CA GLU A 474 0.09 -7.79 26.33
C GLU A 474 0.43 -6.32 26.59
N THR A 475 -0.36 -5.70 27.48
CA THR A 475 -0.12 -4.36 28.01
C THR A 475 1.13 -4.36 28.87
N ASN A 476 2.27 -4.31 28.22
CA ASN A 476 3.55 -4.23 28.92
C ASN A 476 3.83 -2.78 29.27
N SER A 477 4.23 -2.54 30.50
CA SER A 477 4.82 -1.26 30.87
C SER A 477 6.06 -1.01 30.03
N VAL A 478 6.22 0.24 29.58
CA VAL A 478 7.39 0.67 28.82
C VAL A 478 8.21 1.59 29.68
N THR A 479 9.46 1.26 29.85
CA THR A 479 10.42 2.15 30.51
C THR A 479 11.39 2.70 29.48
N LEU A 480 11.44 4.02 29.37
CA LEU A 480 12.42 4.72 28.59
C LEU A 480 13.52 5.24 29.51
N VAL A 481 14.75 4.94 29.20
CA VAL A 481 15.92 5.25 30.02
C VAL A 481 16.82 6.22 29.28
N CYS A 482 17.08 7.37 29.90
CA CYS A 482 18.12 8.31 29.50
C CYS A 482 19.34 8.13 30.38
N LYS A 483 20.44 7.68 29.84
CA LYS A 483 21.66 7.36 30.59
C LYS A 483 22.61 8.54 30.69
N SER A 484 23.34 8.62 31.81
CA SER A 484 24.48 9.55 32.02
C SER A 484 24.12 11.01 31.77
N ILE A 485 23.02 11.47 32.34
CA ILE A 485 22.58 12.88 32.26
C ILE A 485 23.29 13.73 33.32
N ALA A 486 23.96 14.79 32.89
CA ALA A 486 24.77 15.65 33.75
C ALA A 486 23.98 16.34 34.88
N ASP A 487 22.70 16.69 34.65
CA ASP A 487 21.78 17.20 35.67
C ASP A 487 20.45 16.46 35.58
N PRO A 488 20.36 15.24 36.16
CA PRO A 488 19.19 14.40 36.02
C PRO A 488 17.94 14.99 36.66
N LYS A 489 18.06 15.77 37.74
CA LYS A 489 16.89 16.34 38.45
C LYS A 489 16.18 17.39 37.60
N ASN A 490 16.93 18.38 37.10
CA ASN A 490 16.34 19.42 36.24
C ASN A 490 15.87 18.85 34.92
N SER A 491 16.68 18.01 34.25
CA SER A 491 16.34 17.39 33.00
C SER A 491 15.05 16.57 33.09
N ARG A 492 14.87 15.77 34.15
CA ARG A 492 13.63 15.01 34.38
C ARG A 492 12.41 15.90 34.48
N LEU A 493 12.50 16.97 35.29
CA LEU A 493 11.38 17.89 35.47
C LEU A 493 11.03 18.65 34.19
N GLU A 494 12.01 19.07 33.41
CA GLU A 494 11.80 19.75 32.14
C GLU A 494 11.20 18.83 31.09
N ILE A 495 11.72 17.62 30.94
CA ILE A 495 11.18 16.60 30.01
C ILE A 495 9.72 16.30 30.40
N GLN A 496 9.44 16.06 31.67
CA GLN A 496 8.08 15.77 32.15
C GLN A 496 7.12 16.93 31.85
N LYS A 497 7.54 18.19 32.09
CA LYS A 497 6.75 19.38 31.76
C LYS A 497 6.49 19.52 30.26
N LEU A 498 7.48 19.24 29.42
CA LEU A 498 7.32 19.31 27.95
C LEU A 498 6.36 18.23 27.43
N ILE A 499 6.42 17.01 27.99
CA ILE A 499 5.46 15.94 27.68
C ILE A 499 4.05 16.36 28.08
N GLN A 500 3.88 16.89 29.28
CA GLN A 500 2.58 17.37 29.80
C GLN A 500 2.02 18.55 28.98
N ASN A 501 2.86 19.54 28.65
CA ASN A 501 2.44 20.72 27.88
C ASN A 501 1.99 20.39 26.45
N LYS A 502 2.50 19.32 25.88
CA LYS A 502 2.07 18.85 24.55
C LYS A 502 0.87 17.90 24.61
N ASN A 503 0.34 17.65 25.78
CA ASN A 503 -0.78 16.72 26.02
C ASN A 503 -0.50 15.30 25.49
N ILE A 504 0.78 14.89 25.53
CA ILE A 504 1.22 13.60 25.04
C ILE A 504 1.01 12.59 26.17
N ALA A 505 0.16 11.58 25.94
CA ALA A 505 0.01 10.33 26.71
C ALA A 505 0.50 10.43 28.17
N THR A 506 -0.15 11.27 28.98
CA THR A 506 0.27 11.55 30.37
C THR A 506 -0.32 10.58 31.39
N ASN A 507 -1.32 9.79 30.99
CA ASN A 507 -1.94 8.80 31.84
C ASN A 507 -0.93 7.70 32.18
N GLY A 508 -0.73 7.44 33.43
CA GLY A 508 0.19 6.40 33.89
C GLY A 508 1.69 6.72 33.79
N LEU A 509 2.08 7.89 33.26
CA LEU A 509 3.49 8.28 33.21
C LEU A 509 4.06 8.49 34.60
N LYS A 510 5.06 7.69 34.95
CA LYS A 510 5.89 7.86 36.15
C LYS A 510 7.32 8.14 35.74
N SER A 511 8.04 8.93 36.52
CA SER A 511 9.47 9.16 36.28
C SER A 511 10.25 9.13 37.58
N TYR A 512 11.44 8.55 37.56
CA TYR A 512 12.36 8.50 38.69
C TYR A 512 13.81 8.64 38.21
N ILE A 513 14.72 8.78 39.12
CA ILE A 513 16.16 8.92 38.88
C ILE A 513 16.86 7.81 39.67
N ASP A 514 17.78 7.14 39.02
CA ASP A 514 18.74 6.25 39.65
C ASP A 514 20.14 6.64 39.18
N SER A 515 20.94 7.12 40.14
CA SER A 515 22.28 7.68 39.89
C SER A 515 22.24 8.86 38.92
N GLU A 516 22.82 8.70 37.72
CA GLU A 516 22.82 9.70 36.63
C GLU A 516 21.79 9.38 35.55
N ASP A 517 21.02 8.31 35.73
CA ASP A 517 20.04 7.86 34.75
C ASP A 517 18.64 8.35 35.08
N ILE A 518 17.86 8.72 34.07
CA ILE A 518 16.46 9.11 34.21
C ILE A 518 15.58 8.05 33.58
N TYR A 519 14.59 7.62 34.32
CA TYR A 519 13.62 6.61 33.91
C TYR A 519 12.23 7.25 33.73
N PHE A 520 11.61 7.02 32.59
CA PHE A 520 10.23 7.37 32.31
C PHE A 520 9.45 6.07 32.02
N ASN A 521 8.48 5.77 32.86
CA ASN A 521 7.68 4.56 32.78
C ASN A 521 6.24 4.90 32.41
N TRP A 522 5.71 4.24 31.37
CA TRP A 522 4.31 4.25 30.97
C TRP A 522 3.66 2.92 31.35
N SER A 523 2.43 2.97 31.86
CA SER A 523 1.68 1.79 32.29
C SER A 523 1.22 0.91 31.13
N SER A 524 1.23 1.44 29.91
CA SER A 524 0.95 0.67 28.70
C SER A 524 1.83 1.08 27.52
N LEU A 525 2.14 0.12 26.66
CA LEU A 525 2.86 0.34 25.40
C LEU A 525 2.07 1.30 24.49
N LEU A 526 0.75 1.22 24.47
CA LEU A 526 -0.15 2.10 23.74
C LEU A 526 -0.01 3.58 24.09
N GLU A 527 0.03 3.89 25.37
CA GLU A 527 0.20 5.26 25.86
C GLU A 527 1.55 5.85 25.45
N PHE A 528 2.60 5.04 25.51
CA PHE A 528 3.93 5.43 25.07
C PHE A 528 3.97 5.67 23.54
N GLN A 529 3.40 4.79 22.75
CA GLN A 529 3.43 4.85 21.30
C GLN A 529 2.70 6.06 20.73
N SER A 530 1.58 6.46 21.31
CA SER A 530 0.80 7.60 20.84
C SER A 530 1.58 8.92 20.85
N GLY A 531 2.63 9.03 21.67
CA GLY A 531 3.47 10.21 21.79
C GLY A 531 4.93 10.03 21.36
N PHE A 532 5.31 8.87 20.85
CA PHE A 532 6.70 8.45 20.68
C PHE A 532 7.57 9.44 19.89
N THR A 533 7.10 9.93 18.75
CA THR A 533 7.86 10.88 17.92
C THR A 533 8.13 12.19 18.64
N ASP A 534 7.14 12.73 19.34
CA ASP A 534 7.30 13.96 20.11
C ASP A 534 8.13 13.76 21.36
N ILE A 535 7.96 12.61 22.04
CA ILE A 535 8.80 12.22 23.17
C ILE A 535 10.26 12.16 22.74
N ARG A 536 10.57 11.52 21.61
CA ARG A 536 11.93 11.44 21.05
C ARG A 536 12.54 12.82 20.80
N LYS A 537 11.80 13.73 20.16
CA LYS A 537 12.24 15.11 19.93
C LYS A 537 12.51 15.87 21.24
N ILE A 538 11.65 15.69 22.24
CA ILE A 538 11.82 16.29 23.56
C ILE A 538 13.10 15.76 24.21
N LEU A 539 13.34 14.44 24.18
CA LEU A 539 14.50 13.79 24.76
C LEU A 539 15.81 14.27 24.10
N ALA A 540 15.86 14.31 22.79
CA ALA A 540 17.01 14.80 22.05
C ALA A 540 17.32 16.27 22.38
N SER A 541 16.30 17.13 22.54
CA SER A 541 16.46 18.53 22.94
C SER A 541 17.03 18.72 24.37
N LYS A 542 17.08 17.64 25.16
CA LYS A 542 17.54 17.61 26.57
C LYS A 542 18.75 16.69 26.76
N ASN A 543 19.54 16.50 25.71
CA ASN A 543 20.77 15.68 25.71
C ASN A 543 20.58 14.18 26.02
N CYS A 544 19.36 13.66 25.89
CA CYS A 544 19.10 12.24 25.90
C CYS A 544 19.22 11.72 24.44
N ASN A 545 20.46 11.57 23.98
CA ASN A 545 20.72 11.31 22.55
C ASN A 545 20.55 9.84 22.14
N GLU A 546 20.70 8.92 23.08
CA GLU A 546 20.54 7.48 22.85
C GLU A 546 19.60 6.88 23.92
N PRO A 547 18.30 7.22 23.90
CA PRO A 547 17.37 6.66 24.87
C PRO A 547 17.22 5.17 24.63
N LYS A 548 17.17 4.41 25.73
CA LYS A 548 16.90 2.98 25.70
C LYS A 548 15.45 2.72 26.04
N ILE A 549 14.81 1.85 25.29
CA ILE A 549 13.47 1.35 25.59
C ILE A 549 13.62 -0.02 26.25
N GLN A 550 13.08 -0.16 27.44
CA GLN A 550 12.96 -1.42 28.15
C GLN A 550 11.49 -1.78 28.26
N LEU A 551 11.10 -2.88 27.67
CA LEU A 551 9.81 -3.50 27.85
C LEU A 551 9.86 -4.40 29.09
N GLU A 552 8.76 -4.50 29.83
CA GLU A 552 8.69 -5.30 31.07
C GLU A 552 9.13 -6.76 30.86
N SER A 553 8.98 -7.26 29.64
CA SER A 553 9.30 -8.63 29.26
C SER A 553 10.03 -8.72 27.92
N GLY A 554 11.11 -7.95 27.72
CA GLY A 554 11.85 -7.96 26.44
C GLY A 554 13.29 -7.47 26.57
N PRO A 555 14.08 -7.59 25.50
CA PRO A 555 15.41 -7.02 25.47
C PRO A 555 15.35 -5.48 25.51
N GLU A 556 16.40 -4.87 26.05
CA GLU A 556 16.60 -3.44 26.01
C GLU A 556 16.88 -3.02 24.54
N ILE A 557 16.13 -2.06 24.04
CA ILE A 557 16.27 -1.51 22.69
C ILE A 557 16.92 -0.13 22.81
N THR A 558 18.10 0.06 22.23
CA THR A 558 18.73 1.39 22.14
C THR A 558 18.21 2.10 20.89
N LEU A 559 17.64 3.29 21.09
CA LEU A 559 17.24 4.15 19.98
C LEU A 559 18.46 4.96 19.50
N PRO A 560 18.75 5.02 18.21
CA PRO A 560 19.80 5.88 17.69
C PRO A 560 19.47 7.36 17.92
N PRO A 561 20.45 8.27 17.92
CA PRO A 561 20.17 9.70 17.97
C PRO A 561 19.28 10.12 16.80
N LEU A 562 18.47 11.16 17.00
CA LEU A 562 17.72 11.77 15.92
C LEU A 562 18.71 12.41 14.94
N PRO A 563 18.51 12.29 13.62
CA PRO A 563 19.36 12.93 12.63
C PRO A 563 19.33 14.46 12.71
#